data_c914323afdb237e4be99be5dae2c0f10
#
_entry.id   c914323afdb237e4be99be5dae2c0f10
#
_cell.length_a   1.000
_cell.length_b   1.000
_cell.length_c   1.000
_cell.angle_alpha   90.00
_cell.angle_beta   90.00
_cell.angle_gamma   90.00
#
_symmetry.space_group_name_H-M   'P 1'
#
loop_
_entity.id
_entity.type
_entity.pdbx_description
1 polymer ?
#
loop_
_entity_poly.entity_id
_entity_poly.type
_entity_poly.pdbx_seq_one_letter_code
_entity_poly.pdbx_strand_id
1 'polypeptide(L)'
;YFTEDGISKSISVVFSETDVSSTSTASYISDTIAYGVNYNIPISETRSYGYGAELILTDYTTTVGSPNNVISFINKYGKSHFGLMLRASLVEDTRNRTMYATQGKNQSITTNLFIKPDFDYSYASLKFSGEYNTPYKLNFFDMFTWDTSFQVKPQLGLGTGLLGVSSLPFHDKFFAGGDRTVRGFDSASLGPLRNNTTCTAKTCDAIGGDFLSVLQNDWVFPPPPFLGVDKRVFRGSLFLDIGNVFEDVSDFSYSDLRGSYGVQLNFRTPVGAVSMGFVDTFKSKDGDDTKPIIFSLGGAF
;
A
#
# COMPACT_ATOMS: atom_id res chain seq x y z
N TYR A 1 26.46 -6.56 -3.20
CA TYR A 1 27.83 -6.06 -3.41
C TYR A 1 27.74 -4.57 -3.72
N PHE A 2 28.59 -3.76 -3.05
CA PHE A 2 28.79 -2.35 -3.41
C PHE A 2 29.99 -2.29 -4.35
N THR A 3 29.88 -1.49 -5.41
CA THR A 3 31.01 -1.15 -6.25
C THR A 3 31.75 0.05 -5.60
N GLU A 4 32.97 0.35 -6.08
CA GLU A 4 33.74 1.52 -5.62
C GLU A 4 32.96 2.85 -5.76
N ASP A 5 32.01 2.91 -6.70
CA ASP A 5 31.12 4.06 -6.93
C ASP A 5 29.88 4.08 -5.99
N GLY A 6 29.80 3.21 -5.01
CA GLY A 6 28.67 3.11 -4.08
C GLY A 6 27.40 2.49 -4.68
N ILE A 7 27.47 1.97 -5.91
CA ILE A 7 26.34 1.28 -6.56
C ILE A 7 26.16 -0.08 -5.90
N SER A 8 24.94 -0.38 -5.44
CA SER A 8 24.63 -1.72 -4.97
C SER A 8 24.00 -2.56 -6.07
N LYS A 9 24.48 -3.80 -6.17
CA LYS A 9 23.95 -4.83 -7.07
C LYS A 9 23.44 -5.98 -6.23
N SER A 10 22.21 -6.42 -6.47
CA SER A 10 21.63 -7.60 -5.86
C SER A 10 21.15 -8.60 -6.91
N ILE A 11 21.34 -9.88 -6.61
CA ILE A 11 20.78 -10.98 -7.37
C ILE A 11 19.86 -11.71 -6.39
N SER A 12 18.64 -11.98 -6.80
CA SER A 12 17.63 -12.63 -5.98
C SER A 12 17.02 -13.83 -6.70
N VAL A 13 16.75 -14.87 -5.93
CA VAL A 13 15.88 -15.97 -6.33
C VAL A 13 14.78 -16.04 -5.29
N VAL A 14 13.54 -15.98 -5.73
CA VAL A 14 12.37 -15.99 -4.86
C VAL A 14 11.52 -17.20 -5.20
N PHE A 15 11.14 -17.94 -4.17
CA PHE A 15 10.10 -18.97 -4.22
C PHE A 15 9.00 -18.54 -3.28
N SER A 16 7.79 -18.40 -3.79
CA SER A 16 6.65 -17.90 -3.03
C SER A 16 5.40 -18.68 -3.39
N GLU A 17 4.70 -19.15 -2.39
CA GLU A 17 3.34 -19.64 -2.49
C GLU A 17 2.43 -18.62 -1.78
N THR A 18 1.39 -18.18 -2.46
CA THR A 18 0.42 -17.23 -1.91
C THR A 18 -0.98 -17.81 -2.04
N ASP A 19 -1.62 -18.05 -0.90
CA ASP A 19 -3.01 -18.47 -0.82
C ASP A 19 -3.87 -17.31 -0.30
N VAL A 20 -4.63 -16.71 -1.19
CA VAL A 20 -5.60 -15.64 -0.86
C VAL A 20 -7.04 -16.15 -0.75
N SER A 21 -7.24 -17.47 -0.74
CA SER A 21 -8.58 -18.10 -0.70
C SER A 21 -9.37 -17.78 0.57
N SER A 22 -8.71 -17.37 1.64
CA SER A 22 -9.31 -17.05 2.96
C SER A 22 -9.34 -15.55 3.28
N THR A 23 -8.91 -14.70 2.35
CA THR A 23 -8.88 -13.24 2.55
C THR A 23 -10.10 -12.57 1.91
N SER A 24 -10.34 -11.29 2.24
CA SER A 24 -11.38 -10.45 1.63
C SER A 24 -11.01 -9.95 0.21
N THR A 25 -10.01 -10.55 -0.41
CA THR A 25 -9.59 -10.30 -1.78
C THR A 25 -9.93 -11.47 -2.70
N ALA A 26 -9.80 -11.27 -4.00
CA ALA A 26 -10.09 -12.27 -5.02
C ALA A 26 -9.40 -13.62 -4.71
N SER A 27 -10.20 -14.65 -4.42
CA SER A 27 -9.71 -15.97 -3.98
C SER A 27 -8.99 -16.72 -5.10
N TYR A 28 -7.69 -16.96 -4.95
CA TYR A 28 -6.85 -17.81 -5.83
C TYR A 28 -5.60 -18.26 -5.07
N ILE A 29 -4.90 -19.23 -5.63
CA ILE A 29 -3.57 -19.66 -5.17
C ILE A 29 -2.57 -19.34 -6.28
N SER A 30 -1.41 -18.83 -5.92
CA SER A 30 -0.30 -18.59 -6.87
C SER A 30 1.01 -19.11 -6.35
N ASP A 31 1.70 -19.88 -7.19
CA ASP A 31 3.05 -20.37 -6.97
C ASP A 31 4.00 -19.59 -7.88
N THR A 32 4.93 -18.86 -7.31
CA THR A 32 5.82 -17.98 -8.06
C THR A 32 7.28 -18.35 -7.84
N ILE A 33 8.00 -18.45 -8.96
CA ILE A 33 9.46 -18.51 -8.98
C ILE A 33 9.95 -17.27 -9.72
N ALA A 34 10.82 -16.48 -9.10
CA ALA A 34 11.39 -15.31 -9.74
C ALA A 34 12.91 -15.31 -9.60
N TYR A 35 13.59 -14.96 -10.69
CA TYR A 35 15.02 -14.67 -10.72
C TYR A 35 15.24 -13.22 -11.13
N GLY A 36 15.88 -12.44 -10.27
CA GLY A 36 16.01 -11.01 -10.45
C GLY A 36 17.44 -10.49 -10.31
N VAL A 37 17.73 -9.45 -11.06
CA VAL A 37 18.93 -8.62 -10.91
C VAL A 37 18.49 -7.18 -10.72
N ASN A 38 18.93 -6.57 -9.62
CA ASN A 38 18.55 -5.21 -9.27
C ASN A 38 19.80 -4.38 -8.99
N TYR A 39 19.77 -3.14 -9.43
CA TYR A 39 20.78 -2.13 -9.18
C TYR A 39 20.16 -0.98 -8.41
N ASN A 40 20.88 -0.45 -7.43
CA ASN A 40 20.53 0.80 -6.75
C ASN A 40 21.71 1.75 -6.81
N ILE A 41 21.48 2.92 -7.41
CA ILE A 41 22.47 3.95 -7.65
C ILE A 41 22.16 5.12 -6.72
N PRO A 42 23.04 5.46 -5.75
CA PRO A 42 22.91 6.66 -4.96
C PRO A 42 23.20 7.89 -5.85
N ILE A 43 22.22 8.78 -5.95
CA ILE A 43 22.36 10.07 -6.67
C ILE A 43 22.90 11.13 -5.71
N SER A 44 22.50 11.04 -4.45
CA SER A 44 22.95 11.90 -3.35
C SER A 44 22.78 11.15 -2.02
N GLU A 45 23.15 11.80 -0.90
CA GLU A 45 22.94 11.23 0.44
C GLU A 45 21.48 10.88 0.75
N THR A 46 20.54 11.55 0.08
CA THR A 46 19.10 11.41 0.36
C THR A 46 18.31 10.84 -0.83
N ARG A 47 18.94 10.63 -1.99
CA ARG A 47 18.26 10.17 -3.21
C ARG A 47 18.94 8.97 -3.80
N SER A 48 18.13 7.99 -4.22
CA SER A 48 18.62 6.85 -4.98
C SER A 48 17.69 6.51 -6.14
N TYR A 49 18.29 5.98 -7.19
CA TYR A 49 17.58 5.42 -8.33
C TYR A 49 17.81 3.92 -8.38
N GLY A 50 16.71 3.15 -8.41
CA GLY A 50 16.72 1.71 -8.56
C GLY A 50 16.24 1.31 -9.94
N TYR A 51 16.85 0.28 -10.52
CA TYR A 51 16.30 -0.41 -11.69
C TYR A 51 16.63 -1.89 -11.61
N GLY A 52 15.77 -2.71 -12.19
CA GLY A 52 15.93 -4.14 -12.17
C GLY A 52 15.15 -4.84 -13.27
N ALA A 53 15.53 -6.09 -13.47
CA ALA A 53 14.86 -7.00 -14.36
C ALA A 53 14.69 -8.34 -13.66
N GLU A 54 13.48 -8.89 -13.73
CA GLU A 54 13.13 -10.17 -13.11
C GLU A 54 12.47 -11.08 -14.14
N LEU A 55 12.95 -12.29 -14.26
CA LEU A 55 12.24 -13.38 -14.94
C LEU A 55 11.30 -14.02 -13.92
N ILE A 56 10.02 -14.02 -14.22
CA ILE A 56 8.97 -14.49 -13.32
C ILE A 56 8.24 -15.64 -13.99
N LEU A 57 8.09 -16.74 -13.25
CA LEU A 57 7.21 -17.85 -13.59
C LEU A 57 6.17 -17.94 -12.46
N THR A 58 4.90 -17.81 -12.80
CA THR A 58 3.80 -17.93 -11.84
C THR A 58 2.75 -18.88 -12.36
N ASP A 59 2.36 -19.84 -11.51
CA ASP A 59 1.25 -20.74 -11.75
C ASP A 59 0.05 -20.33 -10.90
N TYR A 60 -1.12 -20.18 -11.53
CA TYR A 60 -2.36 -19.80 -10.87
C TYR A 60 -3.31 -20.98 -10.76
N THR A 61 -3.88 -21.16 -9.58
CA THR A 61 -4.92 -22.16 -9.32
C THR A 61 -6.18 -21.48 -8.81
N THR A 62 -7.32 -21.78 -9.48
CA THR A 62 -8.63 -21.28 -9.03
C THR A 62 -9.15 -22.12 -7.86
N THR A 63 -9.87 -21.47 -6.97
CA THR A 63 -10.58 -22.08 -5.84
C THR A 63 -12.09 -21.98 -6.04
N VAL A 64 -12.86 -22.59 -5.16
CA VAL A 64 -14.36 -22.54 -5.23
C VAL A 64 -14.88 -21.11 -5.14
N GLY A 65 -14.14 -20.21 -4.48
CA GLY A 65 -14.49 -18.79 -4.31
C GLY A 65 -13.93 -17.87 -5.39
N SER A 66 -13.21 -18.38 -6.39
CA SER A 66 -12.54 -17.52 -7.39
C SER A 66 -13.54 -16.66 -8.18
N PRO A 67 -13.30 -15.33 -8.28
CA PRO A 67 -14.13 -14.43 -9.05
C PRO A 67 -14.05 -14.69 -10.55
N ASN A 68 -15.09 -14.28 -11.29
CA ASN A 68 -15.17 -14.49 -12.73
C ASN A 68 -14.02 -13.85 -13.53
N ASN A 69 -13.48 -12.71 -13.08
CA ASN A 69 -12.33 -12.07 -13.74
C ASN A 69 -11.07 -12.93 -13.63
N VAL A 70 -10.82 -13.60 -12.49
CA VAL A 70 -9.71 -14.55 -12.31
C VAL A 70 -9.90 -15.77 -13.21
N ILE A 71 -11.10 -16.37 -13.18
CA ILE A 71 -11.44 -17.54 -14.00
C ILE A 71 -11.30 -17.20 -15.50
N SER A 72 -11.83 -16.07 -15.94
CA SER A 72 -11.77 -15.62 -17.34
C SER A 72 -10.34 -15.34 -17.79
N PHE A 73 -9.52 -14.74 -16.93
CA PHE A 73 -8.11 -14.50 -17.21
C PHE A 73 -7.34 -15.82 -17.39
N ILE A 74 -7.50 -16.77 -16.47
CA ILE A 74 -6.84 -18.07 -16.53
C ILE A 74 -7.33 -18.88 -17.75
N ASN A 75 -8.62 -18.83 -18.08
CA ASN A 75 -9.16 -19.50 -19.27
C ASN A 75 -8.61 -18.92 -20.57
N LYS A 76 -8.37 -17.61 -20.62
CA LYS A 76 -7.88 -16.92 -21.82
C LYS A 76 -6.35 -17.07 -22.00
N TYR A 77 -5.57 -16.94 -20.93
CA TYR A 77 -4.12 -16.84 -21.00
C TYR A 77 -3.37 -18.06 -20.42
N GLY A 78 -4.13 -19.06 -19.92
CA GLY A 78 -3.57 -20.26 -19.30
C GLY A 78 -3.34 -20.11 -17.80
N LYS A 79 -2.85 -21.17 -17.19
CA LYS A 79 -2.54 -21.20 -15.74
C LYS A 79 -1.12 -20.75 -15.45
N SER A 80 -0.18 -21.02 -16.35
CA SER A 80 1.23 -20.78 -16.18
C SER A 80 1.66 -19.55 -16.97
N HIS A 81 2.27 -18.61 -16.29
CA HIS A 81 2.67 -17.30 -16.83
C HIS A 81 4.16 -17.10 -16.63
N PHE A 82 4.90 -17.15 -17.73
CA PHE A 82 6.32 -16.77 -17.75
C PHE A 82 6.45 -15.39 -18.38
N GLY A 83 7.24 -14.51 -17.76
CA GLY A 83 7.44 -13.17 -18.29
C GLY A 83 8.66 -12.45 -17.72
N LEU A 84 8.94 -11.31 -18.32
CA LEU A 84 9.96 -10.37 -17.90
C LEU A 84 9.29 -9.18 -17.21
N MET A 85 9.64 -8.94 -15.96
CA MET A 85 9.26 -7.74 -15.21
C MET A 85 10.44 -6.77 -15.19
N LEU A 86 10.25 -5.59 -15.74
CA LEU A 86 11.19 -4.48 -15.64
C LEU A 86 10.69 -3.52 -14.57
N ARG A 87 11.58 -3.12 -13.67
CA ARG A 87 11.27 -2.18 -12.58
C ARG A 87 12.21 -0.99 -12.63
N ALA A 88 11.64 0.20 -12.37
CA ALA A 88 12.40 1.40 -12.10
C ALA A 88 11.82 2.11 -10.88
N SER A 89 12.68 2.68 -10.05
CA SER A 89 12.25 3.40 -8.85
C SER A 89 13.14 4.61 -8.58
N LEU A 90 12.54 5.68 -8.08
CA LEU A 90 13.22 6.85 -7.56
C LEU A 90 12.76 7.03 -6.11
N VAL A 91 13.71 7.08 -5.18
CA VAL A 91 13.45 7.25 -3.75
C VAL A 91 14.19 8.47 -3.23
N GLU A 92 13.51 9.30 -2.45
CA GLU A 92 14.11 10.40 -1.70
C GLU A 92 13.70 10.30 -0.24
N ASP A 93 14.68 10.24 0.68
CA ASP A 93 14.45 10.20 2.12
C ASP A 93 15.29 11.26 2.82
N THR A 94 14.63 12.31 3.30
CA THR A 94 15.23 13.42 4.06
C THR A 94 14.72 13.46 5.51
N ARG A 95 14.08 12.40 5.97
CA ARG A 95 13.53 12.35 7.34
C ARG A 95 14.65 12.42 8.37
N ASN A 96 14.37 13.12 9.45
CA ASN A 96 15.33 13.23 10.57
C ASN A 96 15.53 11.91 11.34
N ARG A 97 14.64 10.93 11.15
CA ARG A 97 14.72 9.56 11.69
C ARG A 97 13.77 8.63 10.93
N THR A 98 14.07 7.35 10.91
CA THR A 98 13.26 6.34 10.19
C THR A 98 11.91 6.10 10.87
N MET A 99 11.91 6.04 12.22
CA MET A 99 10.70 5.82 13.02
C MET A 99 10.29 7.09 13.74
N TYR A 100 8.98 7.41 13.72
CA TYR A 100 8.43 8.61 14.34
C TYR A 100 9.12 9.89 13.86
N ALA A 101 9.32 9.99 12.55
CA ALA A 101 9.84 11.20 11.94
C ALA A 101 8.99 12.41 12.32
N THR A 102 9.65 13.49 12.66
CA THR A 102 8.97 14.75 12.99
C THR A 102 9.27 15.85 11.98
N GLN A 103 10.23 15.61 11.08
CA GLN A 103 10.64 16.55 10.05
C GLN A 103 11.20 15.81 8.84
N GLY A 104 11.02 16.39 7.67
CA GLY A 104 11.52 15.86 6.39
C GLY A 104 10.49 15.02 5.67
N LYS A 105 10.91 14.41 4.59
CA LYS A 105 10.01 13.62 3.73
C LYS A 105 10.67 12.31 3.31
N ASN A 106 9.82 11.32 3.06
CA ASN A 106 10.18 10.12 2.30
C ASN A 106 9.20 10.03 1.14
N GLN A 107 9.70 9.93 -0.08
CA GLN A 107 8.85 9.76 -1.26
C GLN A 107 9.48 8.78 -2.23
N SER A 108 8.63 7.98 -2.87
CA SER A 108 9.05 7.01 -3.86
C SER A 108 8.12 7.01 -5.06
N ILE A 109 8.70 6.89 -6.24
CA ILE A 109 8.00 6.59 -7.49
C ILE A 109 8.52 5.25 -7.97
N THR A 110 7.64 4.30 -8.21
CA THR A 110 7.99 2.97 -8.73
C THR A 110 7.16 2.68 -9.97
N THR A 111 7.83 2.25 -11.03
CA THR A 111 7.21 1.82 -12.28
C THR A 111 7.53 0.36 -12.52
N ASN A 112 6.53 -0.42 -12.88
CA ASN A 112 6.67 -1.81 -13.30
C ASN A 112 6.16 -1.95 -14.73
N LEU A 113 6.86 -2.75 -15.53
CA LEU A 113 6.47 -3.12 -16.88
C LEU A 113 6.62 -4.63 -17.01
N PHE A 114 5.52 -5.33 -17.19
CA PHE A 114 5.50 -6.77 -17.45
C PHE A 114 5.34 -7.05 -18.92
N ILE A 115 6.19 -7.92 -19.45
CA ILE A 115 6.18 -8.37 -20.84
C ILE A 115 6.18 -9.89 -20.88
N LYS A 116 5.11 -10.47 -21.47
CA LYS A 116 5.07 -11.91 -21.77
C LYS A 116 5.80 -12.15 -23.11
N PRO A 117 6.72 -13.14 -23.22
CA PRO A 117 7.51 -13.35 -24.44
C PRO A 117 6.71 -13.63 -25.71
N ASP A 118 5.56 -14.26 -25.57
CA ASP A 118 4.63 -14.54 -26.69
C ASP A 118 3.74 -13.33 -27.05
N PHE A 119 3.88 -12.22 -26.29
CA PHE A 119 3.13 -10.98 -26.45
C PHE A 119 1.61 -11.15 -26.33
N ASP A 120 1.11 -12.23 -25.73
CA ASP A 120 -0.31 -12.44 -25.46
C ASP A 120 -0.89 -11.33 -24.61
N TYR A 121 -0.12 -10.86 -23.62
CA TYR A 121 -0.46 -9.67 -22.83
C TYR A 121 0.77 -8.99 -22.24
N SER A 122 0.65 -7.70 -22.03
CA SER A 122 1.63 -6.87 -21.32
C SER A 122 0.88 -5.77 -20.59
N TYR A 123 1.46 -5.31 -19.49
CA TYR A 123 0.87 -4.24 -18.68
C TYR A 123 1.94 -3.40 -18.00
N ALA A 124 1.56 -2.21 -17.58
CA ALA A 124 2.42 -1.33 -16.83
C ALA A 124 1.69 -0.76 -15.61
N SER A 125 2.43 -0.50 -14.55
CA SER A 125 1.93 0.22 -13.38
C SER A 125 2.92 1.27 -12.91
N LEU A 126 2.38 2.37 -12.37
CA LEU A 126 3.10 3.45 -11.71
C LEU A 126 2.53 3.61 -10.30
N LYS A 127 3.37 3.61 -9.29
CA LYS A 127 2.98 3.89 -7.91
C LYS A 127 3.82 5.03 -7.35
N PHE A 128 3.14 6.05 -6.84
CA PHE A 128 3.71 7.08 -5.99
C PHE A 128 3.32 6.83 -4.54
N SER A 129 4.27 6.94 -3.63
CA SER A 129 4.03 6.92 -2.19
C SER A 129 4.86 8.02 -1.55
N GLY A 130 4.24 8.80 -0.69
CA GLY A 130 4.88 9.90 0.03
C GLY A 130 4.61 9.85 1.53
N GLU A 131 5.53 10.39 2.31
CA GLU A 131 5.38 10.72 3.71
C GLU A 131 6.07 12.07 3.94
N TYR A 132 5.32 13.05 4.39
CA TYR A 132 5.78 14.43 4.61
C TYR A 132 5.54 14.78 6.07
N ASN A 133 6.61 15.13 6.80
CA ASN A 133 6.57 15.43 8.22
C ASN A 133 6.93 16.89 8.45
N THR A 134 6.04 17.64 9.10
CA THR A 134 6.23 19.03 9.46
C THR A 134 6.13 19.18 10.97
N PRO A 135 7.19 19.65 11.66
CA PRO A 135 7.17 19.84 13.11
C PRO A 135 6.23 20.99 13.48
N TYR A 136 5.52 20.80 14.57
CA TYR A 136 4.65 21.83 15.14
C TYR A 136 4.76 21.84 16.66
N LYS A 137 4.90 23.04 17.25
CA LYS A 137 5.04 23.21 18.69
C LYS A 137 3.77 23.84 19.25
N LEU A 138 3.18 23.20 20.22
CA LEU A 138 2.07 23.76 21.01
C LEU A 138 2.60 24.26 22.35
N ASN A 139 2.31 25.52 22.66
CA ASN A 139 2.58 26.11 23.96
C ASN A 139 1.30 26.12 24.78
N PHE A 140 1.32 25.44 25.92
CA PHE A 140 0.18 25.39 26.84
C PHE A 140 0.41 26.38 27.98
N PHE A 141 -0.15 27.59 27.88
CA PHE A 141 -0.18 28.61 28.94
C PHE A 141 1.15 28.81 29.66
N ASP A 142 2.27 28.77 28.93
CA ASP A 142 3.65 28.84 29.44
C ASP A 142 4.04 27.74 30.46
N MET A 143 3.16 26.73 30.68
CA MET A 143 3.46 25.62 31.56
C MET A 143 4.40 24.60 30.91
N PHE A 144 4.18 24.27 29.65
CA PHE A 144 5.06 23.38 28.89
C PHE A 144 4.86 23.56 27.37
N THR A 145 5.91 23.23 26.64
CA THR A 145 5.88 23.14 25.16
C THR A 145 5.74 21.67 24.76
N TRP A 146 4.78 21.41 23.88
CA TRP A 146 4.52 20.07 23.36
C TRP A 146 4.99 19.98 21.91
N ASP A 147 6.05 19.19 21.66
CA ASP A 147 6.61 19.00 20.32
C ASP A 147 5.77 17.97 19.56
N THR A 148 4.96 18.42 18.65
CA THR A 148 4.10 17.59 17.79
C THR A 148 4.56 17.62 16.34
N SER A 149 3.94 16.85 15.47
CA SER A 149 4.18 16.91 14.01
C SER A 149 2.93 16.59 13.23
N PHE A 150 2.76 17.27 12.10
CA PHE A 150 1.79 16.88 11.09
C PHE A 150 2.48 15.96 10.07
N GLN A 151 1.85 14.84 9.78
CA GLN A 151 2.30 13.87 8.81
C GLN A 151 1.23 13.69 7.73
N VAL A 152 1.64 13.82 6.48
CA VAL A 152 0.78 13.64 5.31
C VAL A 152 1.33 12.52 4.46
N LYS A 153 0.54 11.49 4.18
CA LYS A 153 0.92 10.30 3.42
C LYS A 153 0.02 10.13 2.18
N PRO A 154 0.35 10.78 1.07
CA PRO A 154 -0.32 10.52 -0.20
C PRO A 154 0.14 9.19 -0.82
N GLN A 155 -0.80 8.46 -1.42
CA GLN A 155 -0.54 7.30 -2.27
C GLN A 155 -1.37 7.42 -3.54
N LEU A 156 -0.71 7.26 -4.69
CA LEU A 156 -1.34 7.23 -6.01
C LEU A 156 -0.85 5.99 -6.74
N GLY A 157 -1.76 5.28 -7.39
CA GLY A 157 -1.45 4.13 -8.24
C GLY A 157 -2.16 4.28 -9.58
N LEU A 158 -1.44 4.05 -10.66
CA LEU A 158 -1.96 4.02 -12.02
C LEU A 158 -1.53 2.73 -12.68
N GLY A 159 -2.47 2.00 -13.24
CA GLY A 159 -2.24 0.78 -13.97
C GLY A 159 -2.88 0.82 -15.35
N THR A 160 -2.31 0.11 -16.30
CA THR A 160 -2.88 -0.02 -17.63
C THR A 160 -2.41 -1.28 -18.32
N GLY A 161 -3.31 -1.89 -19.09
CA GLY A 161 -2.93 -2.91 -20.05
C GLY A 161 -2.27 -2.26 -21.28
N LEU A 162 -1.31 -2.95 -21.88
CA LEU A 162 -0.58 -2.49 -23.07
C LEU A 162 -0.89 -3.37 -24.29
N LEU A 163 -0.77 -4.68 -24.13
CA LEU A 163 -1.05 -5.67 -25.19
C LEU A 163 -1.95 -6.76 -24.60
N GLY A 164 -2.94 -7.19 -25.37
CA GLY A 164 -3.84 -8.31 -25.05
C GLY A 164 -4.82 -8.10 -23.89
N VAL A 165 -4.51 -7.16 -22.99
CA VAL A 165 -5.34 -6.74 -21.85
C VAL A 165 -5.58 -5.24 -21.89
N SER A 166 -6.74 -4.79 -21.38
CA SER A 166 -7.09 -3.36 -21.27
C SER A 166 -6.82 -2.80 -19.87
N SER A 167 -6.63 -3.66 -18.88
CA SER A 167 -6.46 -3.32 -17.46
C SER A 167 -5.35 -4.16 -16.85
N LEU A 168 -4.92 -3.84 -15.63
CA LEU A 168 -4.02 -4.69 -14.87
C LEU A 168 -4.64 -6.08 -14.67
N PRO A 169 -3.83 -7.15 -14.75
CA PRO A 169 -4.25 -8.46 -14.31
C PRO A 169 -4.63 -8.46 -12.83
N PHE A 170 -5.49 -9.38 -12.41
CA PHE A 170 -6.06 -9.45 -11.06
C PHE A 170 -5.01 -9.47 -9.94
N HIS A 171 -3.83 -10.04 -10.19
CA HIS A 171 -2.74 -10.17 -9.22
C HIS A 171 -1.91 -8.88 -9.01
N ASP A 172 -1.99 -7.92 -9.94
CA ASP A 172 -1.26 -6.64 -9.87
C ASP A 172 -2.18 -5.43 -9.69
N LYS A 173 -3.48 -5.65 -9.48
CA LYS A 173 -4.43 -4.58 -9.19
C LYS A 173 -4.13 -3.91 -7.85
N PHE A 174 -4.49 -2.63 -7.74
CA PHE A 174 -4.43 -1.89 -6.49
C PHE A 174 -5.63 -2.20 -5.60
N PHE A 175 -5.39 -2.15 -4.29
CA PHE A 175 -6.41 -2.34 -3.26
C PHE A 175 -6.34 -1.21 -2.23
N ALA A 176 -7.47 -0.91 -1.59
CA ALA A 176 -7.57 0.03 -0.49
C ALA A 176 -8.51 -0.50 0.62
N GLY A 177 -8.40 0.09 1.80
CA GLY A 177 -8.97 -0.36 3.06
C GLY A 177 -7.89 -0.87 4.00
N GLY A 178 -8.06 -0.66 5.31
CA GLY A 178 -7.12 -1.05 6.35
C GLY A 178 -6.05 -0.01 6.67
N ASP A 179 -5.18 -0.36 7.59
CA ASP A 179 -4.25 0.55 8.28
C ASP A 179 -3.28 1.30 7.37
N ARG A 180 -2.95 0.72 6.22
CA ARG A 180 -1.97 1.29 5.27
C ARG A 180 -2.58 2.24 4.24
N THR A 181 -3.91 2.34 4.19
CA THR A 181 -4.62 3.14 3.20
C THR A 181 -5.72 3.97 3.84
N VAL A 182 -6.94 3.45 4.00
CA VAL A 182 -8.05 4.14 4.66
C VAL A 182 -8.44 3.34 5.89
N ARG A 183 -8.00 3.80 7.06
CA ARG A 183 -8.30 3.16 8.35
C ARG A 183 -9.81 3.17 8.62
N GLY A 184 -10.30 2.21 9.41
CA GLY A 184 -11.74 2.09 9.70
C GLY A 184 -12.56 1.32 8.68
N PHE A 185 -11.94 0.90 7.58
CA PHE A 185 -12.48 -0.07 6.63
C PHE A 185 -11.67 -1.37 6.70
N ASP A 186 -12.28 -2.50 6.39
CA ASP A 186 -11.54 -3.76 6.38
C ASP A 186 -10.43 -3.76 5.33
N SER A 187 -9.42 -4.59 5.56
CA SER A 187 -8.26 -4.68 4.67
C SER A 187 -8.69 -5.05 3.26
N ALA A 188 -8.24 -4.26 2.28
CA ALA A 188 -8.51 -4.47 0.86
C ALA A 188 -10.01 -4.58 0.50
N SER A 189 -10.92 -3.97 1.28
CA SER A 189 -12.36 -4.05 1.08
C SER A 189 -12.95 -2.93 0.25
N LEU A 190 -12.18 -1.89 -0.06
CA LEU A 190 -12.64 -0.74 -0.83
C LEU A 190 -12.40 -0.91 -2.32
N GLY A 191 -13.29 -0.36 -3.13
CA GLY A 191 -13.20 -0.32 -4.58
C GLY A 191 -14.23 -1.21 -5.28
N PRO A 192 -13.97 -1.63 -6.53
CA PRO A 192 -14.85 -2.50 -7.29
C PRO A 192 -15.03 -3.87 -6.61
N LEU A 193 -16.27 -4.33 -6.54
CA LEU A 193 -16.63 -5.64 -5.97
C LEU A 193 -16.86 -6.67 -7.08
N ARG A 194 -16.73 -7.95 -6.74
CA ARG A 194 -16.91 -9.08 -7.65
C ARG A 194 -18.23 -9.04 -8.44
N ASN A 195 -19.29 -8.54 -7.83
CA ASN A 195 -20.60 -8.34 -8.46
C ASN A 195 -21.30 -7.13 -7.85
N ASN A 196 -21.20 -5.98 -8.53
CA ASN A 196 -21.73 -4.71 -8.04
C ASN A 196 -23.26 -4.66 -7.87
N THR A 197 -24.00 -5.64 -8.40
CA THR A 197 -25.47 -5.64 -8.34
C THR A 197 -26.05 -6.43 -7.16
N THR A 198 -25.31 -7.41 -6.66
CA THR A 198 -25.79 -8.33 -5.60
C THR A 198 -24.88 -8.44 -4.40
N CYS A 199 -23.69 -7.82 -4.46
CA CYS A 199 -22.66 -7.90 -3.44
C CYS A 199 -22.48 -6.58 -2.70
N THR A 200 -22.13 -6.70 -1.43
CA THR A 200 -21.57 -5.61 -0.60
C THR A 200 -20.15 -5.97 -0.17
N ALA A 201 -19.36 -5.03 0.32
CA ALA A 201 -18.03 -5.31 0.83
C ALA A 201 -18.02 -6.31 2.02
N LYS A 202 -19.15 -6.48 2.70
CA LYS A 202 -19.33 -7.48 3.77
C LYS A 202 -19.61 -8.90 3.25
N THR A 203 -20.06 -9.04 2.02
CA THR A 203 -20.53 -10.32 1.48
C THR A 203 -19.73 -10.80 0.29
N CYS A 204 -18.94 -9.94 -0.32
CA CYS A 204 -18.15 -10.26 -1.50
C CYS A 204 -16.79 -9.58 -1.46
N ASP A 205 -15.82 -10.26 -2.03
CA ASP A 205 -14.44 -9.75 -2.14
C ASP A 205 -14.34 -8.57 -3.09
N ALA A 206 -13.48 -7.62 -2.76
CA ALA A 206 -13.05 -6.60 -3.69
C ALA A 206 -12.11 -7.21 -4.75
N ILE A 207 -12.27 -6.78 -5.99
CA ILE A 207 -11.45 -7.25 -7.13
C ILE A 207 -10.29 -6.32 -7.45
N GLY A 208 -10.14 -5.23 -6.68
CA GLY A 208 -9.14 -4.19 -6.91
C GLY A 208 -9.43 -3.35 -8.15
N GLY A 209 -8.55 -2.40 -8.43
CA GLY A 209 -8.69 -1.49 -9.57
C GLY A 209 -7.35 -1.02 -10.12
N ASP A 210 -7.40 -0.28 -11.21
CA ASP A 210 -6.24 0.23 -11.91
C ASP A 210 -5.84 1.64 -11.45
N PHE A 211 -6.73 2.31 -10.69
CA PHE A 211 -6.46 3.62 -10.13
C PHE A 211 -6.66 3.64 -8.61
N LEU A 212 -5.59 3.93 -7.89
CA LEU A 212 -5.57 4.12 -6.43
C LEU A 212 -5.37 5.60 -6.11
N SER A 213 -6.21 6.16 -5.24
CA SER A 213 -6.03 7.50 -4.69
C SER A 213 -6.30 7.48 -3.20
N VAL A 214 -5.26 7.70 -2.39
CA VAL A 214 -5.35 7.70 -0.92
C VAL A 214 -4.55 8.87 -0.36
N LEU A 215 -5.10 9.50 0.64
CA LEU A 215 -4.47 10.54 1.44
C LEU A 215 -4.71 10.26 2.92
N GLN A 216 -3.66 9.93 3.65
CA GLN A 216 -3.70 9.82 5.10
C GLN A 216 -3.08 11.08 5.72
N ASN A 217 -3.71 11.62 6.74
CA ASN A 217 -3.23 12.77 7.48
C ASN A 217 -3.22 12.42 8.96
N ASP A 218 -2.09 12.61 9.62
CA ASP A 218 -1.91 12.34 11.04
C ASP A 218 -1.37 13.59 11.74
N TRP A 219 -1.99 13.99 12.82
CA TRP A 219 -1.37 14.86 13.80
C TRP A 219 -0.77 13.98 14.88
N VAL A 220 0.54 13.84 14.84
CA VAL A 220 1.31 12.93 15.71
C VAL A 220 1.85 13.70 16.92
N PHE A 221 1.70 13.13 18.09
CA PHE A 221 2.16 13.73 19.34
C PHE A 221 2.81 12.69 20.28
N PRO A 222 3.89 13.08 20.99
CA PRO A 222 4.45 12.28 22.07
C PRO A 222 3.52 12.29 23.28
N PRO A 223 3.74 11.42 24.29
CA PRO A 223 3.02 11.54 25.56
C PRO A 223 3.27 12.92 26.17
N PRO A 224 2.26 13.51 26.82
CA PRO A 224 2.42 14.75 27.55
C PRO A 224 3.57 14.64 28.58
N PRO A 225 4.40 15.68 28.76
CA PRO A 225 5.60 15.61 29.62
C PRO A 225 5.30 15.19 31.07
N PHE A 226 4.13 15.52 31.57
CA PHE A 226 3.75 15.21 32.96
C PHE A 226 3.42 13.72 33.20
N LEU A 227 3.24 12.93 32.15
CA LEU A 227 2.98 11.49 32.29
C LEU A 227 4.24 10.66 32.53
N GLY A 228 5.45 11.23 32.35
CA GLY A 228 6.71 10.51 32.55
C GLY A 228 6.95 9.33 31.62
N VAL A 229 6.17 9.18 30.56
CA VAL A 229 6.31 8.10 29.56
C VAL A 229 7.37 8.48 28.53
N ASP A 230 8.27 7.56 28.21
CA ASP A 230 9.32 7.81 27.22
C ASP A 230 8.70 8.04 25.82
N LYS A 231 8.99 9.23 25.29
CA LYS A 231 8.58 9.63 23.93
C LYS A 231 9.14 8.76 22.80
N ARG A 232 10.09 7.85 23.06
CA ARG A 232 10.60 6.89 22.07
C ARG A 232 9.76 5.63 21.99
N VAL A 233 8.99 5.34 23.02
CA VAL A 233 8.20 4.12 23.14
C VAL A 233 6.75 4.34 22.70
N PHE A 234 6.23 5.56 22.92
CA PHE A 234 4.83 5.87 22.71
C PHE A 234 4.63 7.05 21.76
N ARG A 235 3.64 6.95 20.88
CA ARG A 235 3.09 8.04 20.08
C ARG A 235 1.58 7.91 20.01
N GLY A 236 0.89 9.03 20.19
CA GLY A 236 -0.50 9.19 19.84
C GLY A 236 -0.64 9.90 18.50
N SER A 237 -1.72 9.66 17.78
CA SER A 237 -2.12 10.47 16.63
C SER A 237 -3.63 10.66 16.57
N LEU A 238 -4.02 11.84 16.11
CA LEU A 238 -5.36 12.07 15.56
C LEU A 238 -5.21 12.01 14.05
N PHE A 239 -6.09 11.28 13.39
CA PHE A 239 -5.97 11.10 11.96
C PHE A 239 -7.24 11.38 11.18
N LEU A 240 -7.06 11.68 9.91
CA LEU A 240 -8.10 11.82 8.89
C LEU A 240 -7.60 11.16 7.61
N ASP A 241 -8.28 10.12 7.17
CA ASP A 241 -7.96 9.39 5.95
C ASP A 241 -9.06 9.59 4.91
N ILE A 242 -8.66 9.75 3.66
CA ILE A 242 -9.57 9.82 2.51
C ILE A 242 -8.96 9.02 1.37
N GLY A 243 -9.76 8.18 0.72
CA GLY A 243 -9.28 7.44 -0.44
C GLY A 243 -10.25 6.41 -0.97
N ASN A 244 -9.88 5.84 -2.11
CA ASN A 244 -10.55 4.69 -2.72
C ASN A 244 -9.68 4.09 -3.83
N VAL A 245 -10.14 2.96 -4.37
CA VAL A 245 -9.67 2.35 -5.61
C VAL A 245 -10.79 2.41 -6.63
N PHE A 246 -10.43 2.65 -7.89
CA PHE A 246 -11.34 2.74 -9.02
C PHE A 246 -10.93 1.74 -10.09
N GLU A 247 -11.89 1.27 -10.91
CA GLU A 247 -11.61 0.33 -11.99
C GLU A 247 -10.65 0.93 -13.01
N ASP A 248 -10.87 2.20 -13.37
CA ASP A 248 -10.01 3.01 -14.24
C ASP A 248 -9.92 4.45 -13.71
N VAL A 249 -8.96 5.23 -14.21
CA VAL A 249 -8.81 6.65 -13.88
C VAL A 249 -10.01 7.49 -14.32
N SER A 250 -10.69 7.09 -15.39
CA SER A 250 -11.92 7.76 -15.88
C SER A 250 -13.11 7.60 -14.95
N ASP A 251 -13.11 6.57 -14.10
CA ASP A 251 -14.17 6.30 -13.12
C ASP A 251 -13.99 7.09 -11.82
N PHE A 252 -12.92 7.89 -11.74
CA PHE A 252 -12.65 8.70 -10.56
C PHE A 252 -13.78 9.68 -10.27
N SER A 253 -14.31 9.59 -9.05
CA SER A 253 -15.34 10.52 -8.56
C SER A 253 -15.08 10.88 -7.10
N TYR A 254 -15.13 12.16 -6.79
CA TYR A 254 -15.06 12.65 -5.40
C TYR A 254 -16.19 12.10 -4.52
N SER A 255 -17.36 11.80 -5.11
CA SER A 255 -18.49 11.21 -4.39
C SER A 255 -18.19 9.80 -3.92
N ASP A 256 -17.30 9.08 -4.61
CA ASP A 256 -16.97 7.68 -4.36
C ASP A 256 -15.76 7.50 -3.44
N LEU A 257 -15.08 8.57 -3.09
CA LEU A 257 -14.06 8.51 -2.03
C LEU A 257 -14.70 8.12 -0.70
N ARG A 258 -13.99 7.32 0.08
CA ARG A 258 -14.31 6.97 1.46
C ARG A 258 -13.52 7.85 2.40
N GLY A 259 -14.05 8.07 3.59
CA GLY A 259 -13.37 8.90 4.57
C GLY A 259 -13.59 8.43 6.00
N SER A 260 -12.53 8.48 6.79
CA SER A 260 -12.53 8.12 8.20
C SER A 260 -11.67 9.06 9.03
N TYR A 261 -11.94 9.09 10.31
CA TYR A 261 -11.15 9.84 11.29
C TYR A 261 -11.07 9.05 12.59
N GLY A 262 -10.09 9.34 13.39
CA GLY A 262 -9.95 8.62 14.64
C GLY A 262 -8.74 9.01 15.47
N VAL A 263 -8.53 8.20 16.51
CA VAL A 263 -7.38 8.29 17.42
C VAL A 263 -6.62 6.99 17.36
N GLN A 264 -5.31 7.06 17.21
CA GLN A 264 -4.43 5.89 17.19
C GLN A 264 -3.31 6.06 18.20
N LEU A 265 -3.02 4.99 18.92
CA LEU A 265 -1.91 4.88 19.86
C LEU A 265 -0.92 3.86 19.32
N ASN A 266 0.34 4.26 19.25
CA ASN A 266 1.41 3.44 18.72
C ASN A 266 2.44 3.19 19.81
N PHE A 267 2.73 1.93 20.07
CA PHE A 267 3.70 1.48 21.07
C PHE A 267 4.84 0.72 20.42
N ARG A 268 6.05 1.06 20.78
CA ARG A 268 7.22 0.27 20.44
C ARG A 268 7.51 -0.70 21.58
N THR A 269 7.39 -1.98 21.31
CA THR A 269 7.68 -3.04 22.25
C THR A 269 8.92 -3.84 21.81
N PRO A 270 9.56 -4.61 22.71
CA PRO A 270 10.66 -5.48 22.32
C PRO A 270 10.31 -6.55 21.30
N VAL A 271 9.03 -6.91 21.18
CA VAL A 271 8.51 -7.91 20.22
C VAL A 271 7.98 -7.29 18.93
N GLY A 272 8.06 -5.97 18.78
CA GLY A 272 7.60 -5.24 17.60
C GLY A 272 6.73 -4.04 17.94
N ALA A 273 6.26 -3.39 16.90
CA ALA A 273 5.36 -2.26 17.00
C ALA A 273 3.92 -2.73 17.20
N VAL A 274 3.20 -2.11 18.11
CA VAL A 274 1.77 -2.36 18.38
C VAL A 274 1.01 -1.08 18.16
N SER A 275 -0.02 -1.12 17.33
CA SER A 275 -0.95 -0.02 17.12
C SER A 275 -2.33 -0.42 17.58
N MET A 276 -3.02 0.49 18.25
CA MET A 276 -4.43 0.37 18.59
C MET A 276 -5.13 1.70 18.46
N GLY A 277 -6.40 1.69 18.08
CA GLY A 277 -7.15 2.93 17.92
C GLY A 277 -8.64 2.74 17.77
N PHE A 278 -9.34 3.87 17.83
CA PHE A 278 -10.77 3.97 17.57
C PHE A 278 -10.98 4.83 16.33
N VAL A 279 -11.86 4.36 15.48
CA VAL A 279 -12.13 4.97 14.18
C VAL A 279 -13.61 5.13 13.98
N ASP A 280 -14.01 6.23 13.38
CA ASP A 280 -15.34 6.43 12.84
C ASP A 280 -15.25 6.86 11.37
N THR A 281 -16.29 6.56 10.59
CA THR A 281 -16.34 6.87 9.17
C THR A 281 -17.29 8.02 8.92
N PHE A 282 -16.80 9.14 8.40
CA PHE A 282 -17.64 10.28 8.02
C PHE A 282 -18.13 10.21 6.56
N LYS A 283 -17.54 9.32 5.76
CA LYS A 283 -17.91 9.09 4.37
C LYS A 283 -17.78 7.61 4.03
N SER A 284 -18.89 6.91 4.11
CA SER A 284 -19.04 5.51 3.75
C SER A 284 -20.28 5.32 2.88
N LYS A 285 -20.37 4.20 2.19
CA LYS A 285 -21.58 3.77 1.47
C LYS A 285 -22.24 2.59 2.19
N ASP A 286 -23.54 2.46 1.95
CA ASP A 286 -24.27 1.29 2.45
C ASP A 286 -23.62 0.00 1.95
N GLY A 287 -23.28 -0.89 2.88
CA GLY A 287 -22.63 -2.15 2.59
C GLY A 287 -21.11 -2.13 2.66
N ASP A 288 -20.46 -1.00 2.90
CA ASP A 288 -19.02 -0.97 3.21
C ASP A 288 -18.72 -1.78 4.48
N ASP A 289 -17.63 -2.53 4.48
CA ASP A 289 -17.16 -3.26 5.66
C ASP A 289 -16.30 -2.34 6.53
N THR A 290 -16.93 -1.82 7.60
CA THR A 290 -16.30 -0.88 8.52
C THR A 290 -15.88 -1.54 9.82
N LYS A 291 -14.70 -1.17 10.33
CA LYS A 291 -14.14 -1.65 11.60
C LYS A 291 -13.84 -0.47 12.52
N PRO A 292 -14.61 -0.29 13.63
CA PRO A 292 -14.43 0.85 14.52
C PRO A 292 -13.18 0.76 15.41
N ILE A 293 -12.53 -0.39 15.44
CA ILE A 293 -11.31 -0.63 16.23
C ILE A 293 -10.19 -1.04 15.31
N ILE A 294 -9.06 -0.34 15.42
CA ILE A 294 -7.80 -0.71 14.78
C ILE A 294 -6.97 -1.48 15.81
N PHE A 295 -6.42 -2.59 15.38
CA PHE A 295 -5.36 -3.31 16.10
C PHE A 295 -4.37 -3.89 15.09
N SER A 296 -3.11 -3.56 15.25
CA SER A 296 -2.02 -4.05 14.39
C SER A 296 -0.81 -4.44 15.24
N LEU A 297 -0.21 -5.57 14.93
CA LEU A 297 1.03 -6.06 15.56
C LEU A 297 2.10 -6.20 14.48
N GLY A 298 3.27 -5.62 14.72
CA GLY A 298 4.40 -5.68 13.78
C GLY A 298 4.24 -4.80 12.55
N GLY A 299 3.30 -3.86 12.54
CA GLY A 299 3.14 -2.88 11.47
C GLY A 299 4.38 -2.01 11.29
N ALA A 300 4.74 -1.70 10.04
CA ALA A 300 5.72 -0.66 9.75
C ALA A 300 5.09 0.71 10.05
N PHE A 301 5.76 1.50 10.87
CA PHE A 301 5.46 2.90 11.12
C PHE A 301 6.19 3.78 10.12
#